data_64a7af1f17f6c743e8bf0f407118692f
#
_entry.id   64a7af1f17f6c743e8bf0f407118692f
#
_cell.length_a   1.000
_cell.length_b   1.000
_cell.length_c   1.000
_cell.angle_alpha   90.00
_cell.angle_beta   90.00
_cell.angle_gamma   90.00
#
_symmetry.space_group_name_H-M   'P 1'
#
loop_
_entity.id
_entity.type
_entity.pdbx_description
1 polymer ?
#
loop_
_entity_poly.entity_id
_entity_poly.type
_entity_poly.pdbx_seq_one_letter_code
_entity_poly.pdbx_strand_id
1 'polypeptide(L)'
;MSTRESIAPRPMSDIVTKTVRCAGELPAFLAVPETDSRVPAIVLMHERYGLVQHTRNLTERYARDGYVCIAPDFFHKHPGQAALHRGEVGYDISDSEAVAFLEAAMAHLIAVPRVDPARIAVTGVCQTGRHTLVLAAQRPIAAALIWYGAASAREWQISPRYPKPLEEIIAAVECPVLGMFGEADHVISLKDVRRLRDCLDHHDKSYTIKVYPGAPHGWLNDTMPGRYRREQAEAAWALQRAFLERVLDPSYDRSRRVQIYECDHSADYDFARNVRME
;
A
#
# COMPACT_ATOMS: atom_id res chain seq x y z
N MET A 1 -13.30 -27.93 14.36
CA MET A 1 -14.08 -26.74 14.78
C MET A 1 -13.10 -25.79 15.43
N SER A 2 -12.59 -24.82 14.67
CA SER A 2 -11.66 -23.79 15.17
C SER A 2 -12.51 -22.59 15.55
N THR A 3 -12.55 -22.27 16.82
CA THR A 3 -13.20 -21.06 17.37
C THR A 3 -12.48 -19.84 16.81
N ARG A 4 -13.13 -19.09 15.94
CA ARG A 4 -12.71 -17.73 15.56
C ARG A 4 -12.84 -16.87 16.83
N GLU A 5 -11.75 -16.61 17.50
CA GLU A 5 -11.71 -15.53 18.48
C GLU A 5 -11.96 -14.21 17.75
N SER A 6 -13.08 -13.59 18.08
CA SER A 6 -13.45 -12.26 17.67
C SER A 6 -12.48 -11.28 18.37
N ILE A 7 -11.50 -10.77 17.64
CA ILE A 7 -10.65 -9.68 18.13
C ILE A 7 -11.54 -8.45 18.25
N ALA A 8 -11.79 -8.03 19.49
CA ALA A 8 -12.53 -6.80 19.76
C ALA A 8 -11.83 -5.60 19.10
N PRO A 9 -12.56 -4.67 18.48
CA PRO A 9 -11.95 -3.49 17.87
C PRO A 9 -11.22 -2.69 18.96
N ARG A 10 -9.95 -2.36 18.70
CA ARG A 10 -9.22 -1.41 19.55
C ARG A 10 -10.01 -0.09 19.60
N PRO A 11 -10.12 0.54 20.77
CA PRO A 11 -10.69 1.89 20.85
C PRO A 11 -9.89 2.81 19.92
N MET A 12 -10.60 3.62 19.12
CA MET A 12 -9.97 4.58 18.22
C MET A 12 -9.18 5.59 19.06
N SER A 13 -7.89 5.72 18.77
CA SER A 13 -7.02 6.70 19.44
C SER A 13 -7.34 8.11 18.95
N ASP A 14 -7.31 9.09 19.84
CA ASP A 14 -7.20 10.48 19.45
C ASP A 14 -5.89 10.68 18.67
N ILE A 15 -5.91 11.56 17.67
CA ILE A 15 -4.79 11.75 16.76
C ILE A 15 -4.41 13.22 16.63
N VAL A 16 -3.14 13.48 16.41
CA VAL A 16 -2.62 14.79 16.03
C VAL A 16 -2.13 14.73 14.58
N THR A 17 -2.58 15.68 13.76
CA THR A 17 -2.17 15.78 12.36
C THR A 17 -1.39 17.05 12.08
N LYS A 18 -0.42 16.97 11.18
CA LYS A 18 0.36 18.13 10.73
C LYS A 18 0.95 17.95 9.34
N THR A 19 1.14 19.03 8.62
CA THR A 19 1.99 19.04 7.44
C THR A 19 3.44 19.23 7.87
N VAL A 20 4.33 18.39 7.34
CA VAL A 20 5.77 18.40 7.62
C VAL A 20 6.57 18.47 6.33
N ARG A 21 7.88 18.68 6.44
CA ARG A 21 8.83 18.57 5.33
C ARG A 21 9.86 17.50 5.66
N CYS A 22 10.00 16.52 4.76
CA CYS A 22 11.03 15.48 4.86
C CYS A 22 12.26 15.92 4.09
N ALA A 23 13.47 15.71 4.63
CA ALA A 23 14.74 16.16 4.05
C ALA A 23 14.73 17.64 3.59
N GLY A 24 13.99 18.48 4.30
CA GLY A 24 13.89 19.92 4.06
C GLY A 24 12.94 20.35 2.93
N GLU A 25 12.68 19.52 1.92
CA GLU A 25 11.94 19.92 0.72
C GLU A 25 10.63 19.14 0.50
N LEU A 26 10.60 17.85 0.71
CA LEU A 26 9.48 16.98 0.41
C LEU A 26 8.29 17.21 1.37
N PRO A 27 7.18 17.81 0.92
CA PRO A 27 6.01 17.99 1.76
C PRO A 27 5.40 16.62 2.09
N ALA A 28 4.90 16.47 3.31
CA ALA A 28 4.19 15.26 3.73
C ALA A 28 3.10 15.60 4.73
N PHE A 29 2.07 14.76 4.77
CA PHE A 29 1.04 14.78 5.79
C PHE A 29 1.37 13.70 6.83
N LEU A 30 1.47 14.09 8.10
CA LEU A 30 1.80 13.21 9.22
C LEU A 30 0.61 13.15 10.18
N ALA A 31 0.21 11.94 10.56
CA ALA A 31 -0.76 11.68 11.62
C ALA A 31 -0.12 10.80 12.70
N VAL A 32 -0.27 11.21 13.95
CA VAL A 32 0.34 10.55 15.12
C VAL A 32 -0.76 10.22 16.13
N PRO A 33 -0.89 8.96 16.59
CA PRO A 33 -1.81 8.61 17.65
C PRO A 33 -1.36 9.21 18.99
N GLU A 34 -2.30 9.62 19.82
CA GLU A 34 -2.02 10.02 21.20
C GLU A 34 -1.71 8.78 22.04
N THR A 35 -0.46 8.57 22.30
CA THR A 35 0.05 7.44 23.11
C THR A 35 1.38 7.79 23.72
N ASP A 36 1.70 7.21 24.88
CA ASP A 36 3.01 7.37 25.55
C ASP A 36 4.01 6.29 25.15
N SER A 37 3.54 5.24 24.48
CA SER A 37 4.36 4.12 24.04
C SER A 37 4.94 4.34 22.64
N ARG A 38 6.05 3.66 22.33
CA ARG A 38 6.51 3.52 20.96
C ARG A 38 5.59 2.59 20.19
N VAL A 39 5.18 3.02 19.00
CA VAL A 39 4.26 2.30 18.12
C VAL A 39 4.89 2.06 16.74
N PRO A 40 4.40 1.08 15.98
CA PRO A 40 4.82 0.90 14.60
C PRO A 40 4.45 2.10 13.74
N ALA A 41 5.09 2.22 12.57
CA ALA A 41 4.82 3.31 11.65
C ALA A 41 4.55 2.82 10.23
N ILE A 42 3.82 3.64 9.48
CA ILE A 42 3.44 3.39 8.09
C ILE A 42 3.90 4.56 7.22
N VAL A 43 4.60 4.28 6.12
CA VAL A 43 4.73 5.22 5.01
C VAL A 43 3.65 4.88 4.00
N LEU A 44 2.73 5.82 3.75
CA LEU A 44 1.63 5.68 2.80
C LEU A 44 1.94 6.46 1.53
N MET A 45 2.01 5.77 0.40
CA MET A 45 2.12 6.40 -0.92
C MET A 45 0.74 6.59 -1.53
N HIS A 46 0.52 7.79 -2.08
CA HIS A 46 -0.74 8.18 -2.70
C HIS A 46 -0.96 7.56 -4.08
N GLU A 47 -2.20 7.61 -4.55
CA GLU A 47 -2.59 7.26 -5.92
C GLU A 47 -2.11 8.30 -6.95
N ARG A 48 -2.51 8.12 -8.22
CA ARG A 48 -2.22 9.05 -9.33
C ARG A 48 -2.66 10.52 -9.10
N TYR A 49 -3.43 10.78 -8.08
CA TYR A 49 -4.00 12.10 -7.79
C TYR A 49 -3.12 12.96 -6.86
N GLY A 50 -2.01 12.41 -6.35
CA GLY A 50 -1.15 13.11 -5.38
C GLY A 50 -1.70 13.08 -3.94
N LEU A 51 -1.22 13.99 -3.11
CA LEU A 51 -1.60 14.09 -1.70
C LEU A 51 -2.96 14.81 -1.52
N VAL A 52 -4.01 14.18 -2.06
CA VAL A 52 -5.40 14.67 -1.97
C VAL A 52 -6.09 14.23 -0.66
N GLN A 53 -7.34 14.68 -0.46
CA GLN A 53 -8.09 14.41 0.78
C GLN A 53 -8.22 12.91 1.07
N HIS A 54 -8.46 12.06 0.07
CA HIS A 54 -8.49 10.60 0.26
C HIS A 54 -7.22 10.07 0.93
N THR A 55 -6.04 10.48 0.44
CA THR A 55 -4.76 10.06 1.03
C THR A 55 -4.61 10.54 2.48
N ARG A 56 -5.08 11.78 2.77
CA ARG A 56 -5.10 12.31 4.14
C ARG A 56 -6.03 11.51 5.04
N ASN A 57 -7.24 11.17 4.57
CA ASN A 57 -8.20 10.33 5.29
C ASN A 57 -7.59 8.95 5.64
N LEU A 58 -6.90 8.31 4.68
CA LEU A 58 -6.21 7.05 4.93
C LEU A 58 -5.07 7.19 5.95
N THR A 59 -4.29 8.28 5.88
CA THR A 59 -3.22 8.58 6.84
C THR A 59 -3.77 8.69 8.26
N GLU A 60 -4.88 9.42 8.43
CA GLU A 60 -5.58 9.53 9.71
C GLU A 60 -6.16 8.19 10.17
N ARG A 61 -6.70 7.39 9.25
CA ARG A 61 -7.26 6.07 9.56
C ARG A 61 -6.19 5.13 10.12
N TYR A 62 -4.98 5.11 9.53
CA TYR A 62 -3.85 4.39 10.11
C TYR A 62 -3.48 4.90 11.51
N ALA A 63 -3.51 6.21 11.71
CA ALA A 63 -3.20 6.76 13.04
C ALA A 63 -4.25 6.37 14.08
N ARG A 64 -5.54 6.39 13.74
CA ARG A 64 -6.61 5.89 14.63
C ARG A 64 -6.50 4.39 14.93
N ASP A 65 -5.90 3.61 14.03
CA ASP A 65 -5.58 2.20 14.26
C ASP A 65 -4.29 2.00 15.10
N GLY A 66 -3.63 3.09 15.54
CA GLY A 66 -2.50 3.06 16.45
C GLY A 66 -1.11 3.07 15.78
N TYR A 67 -1.02 3.49 14.52
CA TYR A 67 0.25 3.64 13.80
C TYR A 67 0.63 5.11 13.65
N VAL A 68 1.90 5.47 13.77
CA VAL A 68 2.34 6.76 13.21
C VAL A 68 2.34 6.64 11.69
N CYS A 69 1.59 7.47 10.99
CA CYS A 69 1.48 7.39 9.54
C CYS A 69 1.94 8.68 8.87
N ILE A 70 2.79 8.56 7.85
CA ILE A 70 3.23 9.67 7.01
C ILE A 70 2.89 9.41 5.54
N ALA A 71 2.33 10.41 4.87
CA ALA A 71 2.07 10.40 3.44
C ALA A 71 2.86 11.52 2.75
N PRO A 72 4.02 11.21 2.12
CA PRO A 72 4.78 12.18 1.35
C PRO A 72 4.06 12.53 0.03
N ASP A 73 4.19 13.78 -0.40
CA ASP A 73 3.69 14.25 -1.69
C ASP A 73 4.74 14.04 -2.78
N PHE A 74 4.67 12.90 -3.44
CA PHE A 74 5.59 12.53 -4.51
C PHE A 74 5.48 13.44 -5.74
N PHE A 75 4.36 14.12 -5.87
CA PHE A 75 4.06 14.96 -7.04
C PHE A 75 4.19 16.47 -6.76
N HIS A 76 4.76 16.84 -5.61
CA HIS A 76 4.87 18.25 -5.17
C HIS A 76 5.57 19.18 -6.17
N LYS A 77 6.43 18.65 -7.04
CA LYS A 77 7.13 19.44 -8.09
C LYS A 77 6.35 19.55 -9.40
N HIS A 78 5.22 18.82 -9.53
CA HIS A 78 4.43 18.88 -10.76
C HIS A 78 3.76 20.28 -10.89
N PRO A 79 3.95 20.98 -12.03
CA PRO A 79 3.46 22.37 -12.16
C PRO A 79 1.95 22.49 -12.20
N GLY A 80 1.24 21.46 -12.68
CA GLY A 80 -0.21 21.42 -12.80
C GLY A 80 -0.91 20.70 -11.65
N GLN A 81 -0.64 21.06 -10.39
CA GLN A 81 -1.20 20.39 -9.20
C GLN A 81 -2.74 20.24 -9.26
N ALA A 82 -3.46 21.32 -9.62
CA ALA A 82 -4.93 21.26 -9.66
C ALA A 82 -5.46 20.25 -10.70
N ALA A 83 -4.86 20.19 -11.87
CA ALA A 83 -5.24 19.23 -12.92
C ALA A 83 -4.87 17.78 -12.53
N LEU A 84 -3.73 17.60 -11.87
CA LEU A 84 -3.29 16.32 -11.34
C LEU A 84 -4.25 15.79 -10.26
N HIS A 85 -4.65 16.66 -9.32
CA HIS A 85 -5.60 16.31 -8.26
C HIS A 85 -7.00 15.93 -8.79
N ARG A 86 -7.39 16.48 -9.94
CA ARG A 86 -8.64 16.06 -10.63
C ARG A 86 -8.46 14.88 -11.57
N GLY A 87 -7.23 14.37 -11.72
CA GLY A 87 -6.93 13.25 -12.61
C GLY A 87 -6.97 13.57 -14.11
N GLU A 88 -6.97 14.85 -14.47
CA GLU A 88 -6.95 15.35 -15.86
C GLU A 88 -5.59 15.12 -16.52
N VAL A 89 -4.53 15.13 -15.72
CA VAL A 89 -3.16 14.79 -16.13
C VAL A 89 -2.61 13.66 -15.28
N GLY A 90 -1.62 12.96 -15.80
CA GLY A 90 -0.89 11.92 -15.07
C GLY A 90 0.56 12.32 -14.85
N TYR A 91 1.15 11.77 -13.81
CA TYR A 91 2.58 11.82 -13.55
C TYR A 91 3.05 10.44 -13.12
N ASP A 92 4.04 9.90 -13.82
CA ASP A 92 4.67 8.63 -13.48
C ASP A 92 6.03 8.91 -12.84
N ILE A 93 6.14 8.60 -11.57
CA ILE A 93 7.41 8.68 -10.83
C ILE A 93 8.31 7.50 -11.20
N SER A 94 9.62 7.73 -11.29
CA SER A 94 10.61 6.67 -11.49
C SER A 94 10.90 5.91 -10.19
N ASP A 95 11.42 4.68 -10.31
CA ASP A 95 11.84 3.89 -9.15
C ASP A 95 12.86 4.64 -8.27
N SER A 96 13.81 5.34 -8.88
CA SER A 96 14.84 6.09 -8.15
C SER A 96 14.31 7.30 -7.39
N GLU A 97 13.38 8.06 -8.00
CA GLU A 97 12.72 9.18 -7.33
C GLU A 97 11.85 8.68 -6.17
N ALA A 98 11.08 7.61 -6.39
CA ALA A 98 10.24 7.02 -5.35
C ALA A 98 11.07 6.55 -4.15
N VAL A 99 12.19 5.85 -4.39
CA VAL A 99 13.09 5.40 -3.31
C VAL A 99 13.64 6.59 -2.53
N ALA A 100 14.10 7.64 -3.20
CA ALA A 100 14.63 8.84 -2.52
C ALA A 100 13.57 9.51 -1.62
N PHE A 101 12.32 9.61 -2.09
CA PHE A 101 11.22 10.17 -1.29
C PHE A 101 10.81 9.26 -0.14
N LEU A 102 10.81 7.95 -0.35
CA LEU A 102 10.51 6.98 0.70
C LEU A 102 11.59 7.00 1.79
N GLU A 103 12.87 7.05 1.42
CA GLU A 103 13.98 7.17 2.39
C GLU A 103 13.88 8.47 3.20
N ALA A 104 13.53 9.59 2.57
CA ALA A 104 13.32 10.86 3.25
C ALA A 104 12.13 10.77 4.25
N ALA A 105 11.03 10.14 3.86
CA ALA A 105 9.88 9.93 4.74
C ALA A 105 10.20 8.98 5.91
N MET A 106 10.92 7.88 5.65
CA MET A 106 11.36 6.94 6.69
C MET A 106 12.32 7.61 7.68
N ALA A 107 13.28 8.40 7.20
CA ALA A 107 14.19 9.15 8.07
C ALA A 107 13.42 10.13 8.97
N HIS A 108 12.38 10.79 8.44
CA HIS A 108 11.51 11.65 9.22
C HIS A 108 10.75 10.86 10.31
N LEU A 109 10.17 9.68 9.96
CA LEU A 109 9.49 8.82 10.92
C LEU A 109 10.42 8.34 12.05
N ILE A 110 11.64 7.92 11.72
CA ILE A 110 12.64 7.47 12.70
C ILE A 110 12.99 8.59 13.71
N ALA A 111 12.93 9.85 13.28
CA ALA A 111 13.14 11.00 14.15
C ALA A 111 11.94 11.33 15.06
N VAL A 112 10.77 10.73 14.85
CA VAL A 112 9.60 10.88 15.72
C VAL A 112 9.79 10.01 16.97
N PRO A 113 9.84 10.57 18.20
CA PRO A 113 10.19 9.81 19.41
C PRO A 113 9.28 8.60 19.70
N ARG A 114 8.05 8.63 19.21
CA ARG A 114 7.04 7.56 19.40
C ARG A 114 7.11 6.45 18.38
N VAL A 115 7.97 6.55 17.36
CA VAL A 115 8.14 5.52 16.33
C VAL A 115 9.12 4.46 16.80
N ASP A 116 8.74 3.20 16.60
CA ASP A 116 9.66 2.07 16.68
C ASP A 116 10.30 1.86 15.29
N PRO A 117 11.58 2.18 15.11
CA PRO A 117 12.22 2.13 13.80
C PRO A 117 12.35 0.71 13.21
N ALA A 118 12.25 -0.33 14.05
CA ALA A 118 12.26 -1.72 13.59
C ALA A 118 10.90 -2.18 13.01
N ARG A 119 9.84 -1.39 13.22
CA ARG A 119 8.46 -1.75 12.84
C ARG A 119 7.86 -0.74 11.87
N ILE A 120 8.58 -0.41 10.80
CA ILE A 120 8.08 0.48 9.74
C ILE A 120 7.63 -0.37 8.56
N ALA A 121 6.35 -0.26 8.19
CA ALA A 121 5.79 -0.84 6.97
C ALA A 121 5.56 0.25 5.92
N VAL A 122 5.53 -0.16 4.65
CA VAL A 122 5.30 0.73 3.52
C VAL A 122 4.10 0.24 2.74
N THR A 123 3.19 1.14 2.42
CA THR A 123 1.99 0.84 1.64
C THR A 123 1.91 1.72 0.41
N GLY A 124 1.60 1.13 -0.73
CA GLY A 124 1.38 1.82 -1.99
C GLY A 124 0.01 1.54 -2.56
N VAL A 125 -0.58 2.57 -3.15
CA VAL A 125 -1.93 2.53 -3.70
C VAL A 125 -1.88 2.80 -5.20
N CYS A 126 -2.50 1.95 -6.03
CA CYS A 126 -2.54 2.10 -7.47
C CYS A 126 -1.12 2.09 -8.08
N GLN A 127 -0.75 3.12 -8.83
CA GLN A 127 0.56 3.20 -9.48
C GLN A 127 1.76 3.14 -8.53
N THR A 128 1.58 3.51 -7.25
CA THR A 128 2.68 3.49 -6.29
C THR A 128 2.89 2.13 -5.63
N GLY A 129 2.00 1.16 -5.87
CA GLY A 129 2.15 -0.21 -5.36
C GLY A 129 3.50 -0.85 -5.70
N ARG A 130 4.03 -0.61 -6.92
CA ARG A 130 5.36 -1.05 -7.34
C ARG A 130 6.46 -0.59 -6.39
N HIS A 131 6.41 0.66 -5.97
CA HIS A 131 7.50 1.27 -5.21
C HIS A 131 7.63 0.70 -3.78
N THR A 132 6.60 0.04 -3.25
CA THR A 132 6.72 -0.72 -2.00
C THR A 132 7.71 -1.87 -2.15
N LEU A 133 7.63 -2.61 -3.26
CA LEU A 133 8.52 -3.73 -3.55
C LEU A 133 9.92 -3.23 -3.94
N VAL A 134 10.01 -2.13 -4.70
CA VAL A 134 11.29 -1.52 -5.07
C VAL A 134 12.08 -1.11 -3.83
N LEU A 135 11.43 -0.48 -2.85
CA LEU A 135 12.08 -0.14 -1.58
C LEU A 135 12.43 -1.38 -0.77
N ALA A 136 11.50 -2.34 -0.66
CA ALA A 136 11.69 -3.58 0.09
C ALA A 136 12.86 -4.44 -0.44
N ALA A 137 13.16 -4.33 -1.74
CA ALA A 137 14.30 -4.99 -2.37
C ALA A 137 15.66 -4.31 -2.06
N GLN A 138 15.64 -3.07 -1.56
CA GLN A 138 16.85 -2.27 -1.34
C GLN A 138 17.10 -1.94 0.13
N ARG A 139 16.07 -1.96 0.95
CA ARG A 139 16.09 -1.57 2.37
C ARG A 139 15.27 -2.53 3.23
N PRO A 140 15.72 -2.85 4.43
CA PRO A 140 14.91 -3.61 5.36
C PRO A 140 13.70 -2.77 5.81
N ILE A 141 12.51 -3.27 5.50
CA ILE A 141 11.24 -2.78 6.02
C ILE A 141 10.48 -3.92 6.68
N ALA A 142 9.54 -3.59 7.55
CA ALA A 142 8.83 -4.61 8.32
C ALA A 142 7.78 -5.35 7.48
N ALA A 143 7.12 -4.66 6.53
CA ALA A 143 6.16 -5.25 5.59
C ALA A 143 5.94 -4.33 4.38
N ALA A 144 5.55 -4.92 3.24
CA ALA A 144 5.15 -4.23 2.02
C ALA A 144 3.65 -4.49 1.75
N LEU A 145 2.86 -3.42 1.57
CA LEU A 145 1.42 -3.51 1.33
C LEU A 145 1.08 -2.88 -0.02
N ILE A 146 0.23 -3.56 -0.78
CA ILE A 146 -0.14 -3.18 -2.15
C ILE A 146 -1.66 -3.14 -2.26
N TRP A 147 -2.21 -1.98 -2.57
CA TRP A 147 -3.59 -1.81 -2.93
C TRP A 147 -3.70 -1.64 -4.46
N TYR A 148 -4.27 -2.63 -5.14
CA TYR A 148 -4.49 -2.67 -6.60
C TYR A 148 -3.35 -2.05 -7.44
N GLY A 149 -2.10 -2.46 -7.16
CA GLY A 149 -0.87 -2.01 -7.82
C GLY A 149 0.14 -3.12 -8.09
N ALA A 150 1.30 -2.79 -8.60
CA ALA A 150 2.47 -3.68 -8.74
C ALA A 150 2.24 -5.01 -9.48
N ALA A 151 1.28 -5.10 -10.40
CA ALA A 151 1.01 -6.35 -11.13
C ALA A 151 0.78 -6.16 -12.63
N SER A 152 0.51 -4.93 -13.08
CA SER A 152 0.18 -4.66 -14.49
C SER A 152 1.30 -5.07 -15.46
N ALA A 153 0.96 -5.32 -16.72
CA ALA A 153 1.91 -5.81 -17.73
C ALA A 153 3.19 -4.97 -17.86
N ARG A 154 3.10 -3.65 -17.69
CA ARG A 154 4.25 -2.72 -17.75
C ARG A 154 5.28 -2.93 -16.65
N GLU A 155 4.87 -3.44 -15.50
CA GLU A 155 5.74 -3.63 -14.33
C GLU A 155 6.81 -4.73 -14.55
N TRP A 156 6.56 -5.61 -15.51
CA TRP A 156 7.42 -6.73 -15.87
C TRP A 156 8.41 -6.40 -16.96
N GLN A 157 8.44 -5.15 -17.42
CA GLN A 157 9.30 -4.70 -18.53
C GLN A 157 10.27 -3.63 -18.05
N ILE A 158 11.47 -3.63 -18.65
CA ILE A 158 12.45 -2.58 -18.42
C ILE A 158 12.04 -1.32 -19.17
N SER A 159 12.15 -0.19 -18.53
CA SER A 159 11.96 1.13 -19.13
C SER A 159 12.87 2.15 -18.44
N PRO A 160 13.04 3.36 -18.99
CA PRO A 160 13.83 4.40 -18.33
C PRO A 160 13.35 4.75 -16.90
N ARG A 161 12.07 4.56 -16.62
CA ARG A 161 11.48 4.78 -15.27
C ARG A 161 11.59 3.55 -14.38
N TYR A 162 11.57 2.37 -14.97
CA TYR A 162 11.61 1.07 -14.31
C TYR A 162 12.82 0.28 -14.82
N PRO A 163 14.03 0.54 -14.28
CA PRO A 163 15.27 -0.04 -14.80
C PRO A 163 15.40 -1.55 -14.52
N LYS A 164 14.56 -2.09 -13.64
CA LYS A 164 14.46 -3.52 -13.36
C LYS A 164 13.02 -4.02 -13.54
N PRO A 165 12.83 -5.20 -14.14
CA PRO A 165 11.51 -5.83 -14.19
C PRO A 165 11.07 -6.25 -12.78
N LEU A 166 9.77 -6.38 -12.56
CA LEU A 166 9.19 -6.70 -11.25
C LEU A 166 9.73 -8.03 -10.69
N GLU A 167 10.05 -9.01 -11.55
CA GLU A 167 10.61 -10.30 -11.17
C GLU A 167 11.96 -10.15 -10.43
N GLU A 168 12.88 -9.34 -10.95
CA GLU A 168 14.16 -9.09 -10.29
C GLU A 168 13.99 -8.37 -8.94
N ILE A 169 12.99 -7.48 -8.86
CA ILE A 169 12.67 -6.77 -7.63
C ILE A 169 12.14 -7.76 -6.59
N ILE A 170 11.16 -8.60 -6.95
CA ILE A 170 10.57 -9.60 -6.06
C ILE A 170 11.62 -10.58 -5.53
N ALA A 171 12.56 -11.00 -6.38
CA ALA A 171 13.65 -11.89 -5.96
C ALA A 171 14.43 -11.37 -4.74
N ALA A 172 14.57 -10.04 -4.61
CA ALA A 172 15.32 -9.39 -3.52
C ALA A 172 14.44 -8.95 -2.33
N VAL A 173 13.12 -9.13 -2.36
CA VAL A 173 12.23 -8.78 -1.24
C VAL A 173 12.37 -9.79 -0.11
N GLU A 174 12.58 -9.32 1.12
CA GLU A 174 12.72 -10.18 2.30
C GLU A 174 11.59 -10.02 3.32
N CYS A 175 10.78 -8.96 3.21
CA CYS A 175 9.67 -8.74 4.13
C CYS A 175 8.37 -9.43 3.65
N PRO A 176 7.41 -9.70 4.55
CA PRO A 176 6.08 -10.15 4.17
C PRO A 176 5.35 -9.14 3.27
N VAL A 177 4.63 -9.65 2.26
CA VAL A 177 3.87 -8.84 1.29
C VAL A 177 2.38 -9.07 1.49
N LEU A 178 1.59 -7.98 1.52
CA LEU A 178 0.14 -8.02 1.44
C LEU A 178 -0.32 -7.40 0.12
N GLY A 179 -1.08 -8.13 -0.69
CA GLY A 179 -1.68 -7.65 -1.94
C GLY A 179 -3.21 -7.72 -1.88
N MET A 180 -3.88 -6.61 -2.19
CA MET A 180 -5.34 -6.51 -2.21
C MET A 180 -5.79 -6.01 -3.59
N PHE A 181 -6.55 -6.83 -4.31
CA PHE A 181 -6.92 -6.61 -5.71
C PHE A 181 -8.43 -6.72 -5.91
N GLY A 182 -8.92 -6.16 -7.00
CA GLY A 182 -10.32 -6.23 -7.39
C GLY A 182 -10.54 -7.15 -8.59
N GLU A 183 -11.63 -7.92 -8.58
CA GLU A 183 -12.04 -8.78 -9.69
C GLU A 183 -12.39 -7.96 -10.95
N ALA A 184 -13.11 -6.85 -10.76
CA ALA A 184 -13.58 -5.98 -11.84
C ALA A 184 -12.59 -4.88 -12.21
N ASP A 185 -11.31 -5.04 -11.87
CA ASP A 185 -10.25 -4.08 -12.16
C ASP A 185 -9.94 -4.07 -13.66
N HIS A 186 -10.06 -2.90 -14.29
CA HIS A 186 -9.79 -2.70 -15.74
C HIS A 186 -8.31 -2.45 -16.06
N VAL A 187 -7.47 -2.27 -15.01
CA VAL A 187 -6.02 -2.01 -15.15
C VAL A 187 -5.20 -3.28 -14.86
N ILE A 188 -5.59 -4.02 -13.83
CA ILE A 188 -4.90 -5.23 -13.37
C ILE A 188 -5.87 -6.41 -13.46
N SER A 189 -5.61 -7.31 -14.38
CA SER A 189 -6.43 -8.51 -14.57
C SER A 189 -6.14 -9.58 -13.53
N LEU A 190 -7.06 -10.53 -13.35
CA LEU A 190 -6.81 -11.72 -12.55
C LEU A 190 -5.58 -12.52 -13.03
N LYS A 191 -5.30 -12.48 -14.34
CA LYS A 191 -4.09 -13.08 -14.91
C LYS A 191 -2.83 -12.37 -14.41
N ASP A 192 -2.85 -11.05 -14.31
CA ASP A 192 -1.73 -10.27 -13.79
C ASP A 192 -1.51 -10.55 -12.29
N VAL A 193 -2.60 -10.63 -11.51
CA VAL A 193 -2.52 -10.98 -10.08
C VAL A 193 -1.95 -12.39 -9.88
N ARG A 194 -2.37 -13.35 -10.71
CA ARG A 194 -1.81 -14.71 -10.67
C ARG A 194 -0.32 -14.72 -11.02
N ARG A 195 0.09 -13.94 -12.02
CA ARG A 195 1.50 -13.78 -12.38
C ARG A 195 2.32 -13.24 -11.21
N LEU A 196 1.80 -12.26 -10.48
CA LEU A 196 2.44 -11.73 -9.27
C LEU A 196 2.59 -12.82 -8.21
N ARG A 197 1.51 -13.57 -7.93
CA ARG A 197 1.55 -14.72 -7.02
C ARG A 197 2.58 -15.76 -7.45
N ASP A 198 2.56 -16.19 -8.70
CA ASP A 198 3.47 -17.22 -9.22
C ASP A 198 4.94 -16.79 -9.10
N CYS A 199 5.22 -15.49 -9.30
CA CYS A 199 6.55 -14.94 -9.11
C CYS A 199 6.97 -14.93 -7.62
N LEU A 200 6.07 -14.58 -6.70
CA LEU A 200 6.31 -14.64 -5.25
C LEU A 200 6.55 -16.08 -4.79
N ASP A 201 5.77 -17.04 -5.31
CA ASP A 201 5.96 -18.47 -5.06
C ASP A 201 7.33 -18.96 -5.58
N HIS A 202 7.67 -18.59 -6.82
CA HIS A 202 8.94 -18.98 -7.45
C HIS A 202 10.16 -18.54 -6.63
N HIS A 203 10.10 -17.37 -6.03
CA HIS A 203 11.17 -16.83 -5.19
C HIS A 203 10.99 -17.11 -3.69
N ASP A 204 10.12 -18.03 -3.31
CA ASP A 204 9.84 -18.44 -1.92
C ASP A 204 9.58 -17.25 -0.98
N LYS A 205 8.74 -16.29 -1.41
CA LYS A 205 8.40 -15.10 -0.62
C LYS A 205 7.19 -15.33 0.28
N SER A 206 7.19 -14.69 1.45
CA SER A 206 6.00 -14.65 2.31
C SER A 206 5.01 -13.63 1.79
N TYR A 207 3.78 -14.06 1.53
CA TYR A 207 2.72 -13.15 1.06
C TYR A 207 1.33 -13.58 1.53
N THR A 208 0.44 -12.61 1.52
CA THR A 208 -1.01 -12.79 1.54
C THR A 208 -1.60 -11.96 0.39
N ILE A 209 -2.26 -12.61 -0.56
CA ILE A 209 -2.95 -11.94 -1.67
C ILE A 209 -4.43 -12.27 -1.59
N LYS A 210 -5.29 -11.25 -1.65
CA LYS A 210 -6.73 -11.39 -1.73
C LYS A 210 -7.32 -10.60 -2.87
N VAL A 211 -8.21 -11.26 -3.66
CA VAL A 211 -9.02 -10.64 -4.70
C VAL A 211 -10.44 -10.48 -4.19
N TYR A 212 -11.01 -9.29 -4.36
CA TYR A 212 -12.34 -8.94 -3.90
C TYR A 212 -13.34 -8.95 -5.06
N PRO A 213 -14.48 -9.67 -4.93
CA PRO A 213 -15.46 -9.78 -6.00
C PRO A 213 -16.10 -8.43 -6.33
N GLY A 214 -16.31 -8.16 -7.63
CA GLY A 214 -16.95 -6.95 -8.13
C GLY A 214 -16.24 -5.63 -7.84
N ALA A 215 -15.03 -5.65 -7.27
CA ALA A 215 -14.28 -4.45 -6.95
C ALA A 215 -13.52 -3.93 -8.19
N PRO A 216 -13.78 -2.69 -8.68
CA PRO A 216 -13.09 -2.08 -9.81
C PRO A 216 -11.73 -1.49 -9.38
N HIS A 217 -10.92 -0.97 -10.33
CA HIS A 217 -9.72 -0.21 -9.96
C HIS A 217 -10.06 1.04 -9.15
N GLY A 218 -9.39 1.27 -8.03
CA GLY A 218 -9.64 2.43 -7.16
C GLY A 218 -10.79 2.23 -6.15
N TRP A 219 -11.23 1.01 -5.89
CA TRP A 219 -12.35 0.68 -5.02
C TRP A 219 -12.19 1.06 -3.54
N LEU A 220 -10.99 1.41 -3.08
CA LEU A 220 -10.73 1.94 -1.74
C LEU A 220 -11.12 3.43 -1.62
N ASN A 221 -11.14 4.17 -2.74
CA ASN A 221 -11.24 5.61 -2.73
C ASN A 221 -12.67 6.10 -2.49
N ASP A 222 -12.96 6.47 -1.24
CA ASP A 222 -14.27 6.93 -0.76
C ASP A 222 -14.69 8.32 -1.30
N THR A 223 -13.76 9.05 -1.92
CA THR A 223 -14.06 10.32 -2.60
C THR A 223 -14.49 10.13 -4.06
N MET A 224 -14.53 8.88 -4.53
CA MET A 224 -14.93 8.50 -5.89
C MET A 224 -16.12 7.53 -5.85
N PRO A 225 -17.36 7.99 -5.73
CA PRO A 225 -18.52 7.15 -5.50
C PRO A 225 -18.77 6.11 -6.61
N GLY A 226 -18.39 6.38 -7.85
CA GLY A 226 -18.49 5.42 -8.95
C GLY A 226 -17.59 4.19 -8.76
N ARG A 227 -16.46 4.35 -8.10
CA ARG A 227 -15.47 3.27 -7.86
C ARG A 227 -15.54 2.66 -6.48
N TYR A 228 -15.85 3.46 -5.47
CA TYR A 228 -15.85 3.01 -4.09
C TYR A 228 -16.75 1.80 -3.86
N ARG A 229 -16.22 0.79 -3.19
CA ARG A 229 -16.95 -0.41 -2.78
C ARG A 229 -16.78 -0.58 -1.29
N ARG A 230 -17.74 -0.03 -0.52
CA ARG A 230 -17.66 0.06 0.94
C ARG A 230 -17.41 -1.29 1.60
N GLU A 231 -18.16 -2.31 1.23
CA GLU A 231 -18.05 -3.64 1.85
C GLU A 231 -16.65 -4.22 1.61
N GLN A 232 -16.16 -4.20 0.38
CA GLN A 232 -14.83 -4.70 0.02
C GLN A 232 -13.73 -3.86 0.68
N ALA A 233 -13.88 -2.53 0.73
CA ALA A 233 -12.92 -1.63 1.35
C ALA A 233 -12.79 -1.90 2.86
N GLU A 234 -13.89 -2.09 3.57
CA GLU A 234 -13.88 -2.40 5.00
C GLU A 234 -13.33 -3.81 5.27
N ALA A 235 -13.70 -4.81 4.46
CA ALA A 235 -13.15 -6.17 4.57
C ALA A 235 -11.64 -6.21 4.33
N ALA A 236 -11.15 -5.48 3.33
CA ALA A 236 -9.72 -5.39 3.05
C ALA A 236 -8.97 -4.60 4.11
N TRP A 237 -9.57 -3.55 4.66
CA TRP A 237 -8.98 -2.83 5.78
C TRP A 237 -8.85 -3.70 7.02
N ALA A 238 -9.86 -4.54 7.31
CA ALA A 238 -9.79 -5.51 8.39
C ALA A 238 -8.69 -6.57 8.16
N LEU A 239 -8.55 -7.09 6.94
CA LEU A 239 -7.46 -8.00 6.55
C LEU A 239 -6.09 -7.34 6.76
N GLN A 240 -5.93 -6.10 6.28
CA GLN A 240 -4.70 -5.33 6.43
C GLN A 240 -4.34 -5.11 7.90
N ARG A 241 -5.31 -4.75 8.76
CA ARG A 241 -5.07 -4.62 10.20
C ARG A 241 -4.57 -5.91 10.81
N ALA A 242 -5.26 -7.02 10.57
CA ALA A 242 -4.86 -8.32 11.09
C ALA A 242 -3.47 -8.76 10.57
N PHE A 243 -3.15 -8.44 9.31
CA PHE A 243 -1.82 -8.68 8.75
C PHE A 243 -0.77 -7.84 9.46
N LEU A 244 -0.97 -6.52 9.59
CA LEU A 244 -0.03 -5.62 10.24
C LEU A 244 0.16 -5.96 11.73
N GLU A 245 -0.91 -6.24 12.48
CA GLU A 245 -0.83 -6.68 13.88
C GLU A 245 0.06 -7.92 14.03
N ARG A 246 -0.05 -8.88 13.11
CA ARG A 246 0.76 -10.09 13.12
C ARG A 246 2.23 -9.83 12.75
N VAL A 247 2.49 -9.15 11.61
CA VAL A 247 3.86 -9.03 11.06
C VAL A 247 4.70 -7.94 11.72
N LEU A 248 4.06 -7.00 12.41
CA LEU A 248 4.71 -5.95 13.18
C LEU A 248 4.84 -6.31 14.67
N ASP A 249 4.36 -7.48 15.09
CA ASP A 249 4.60 -7.97 16.43
C ASP A 249 6.10 -8.29 16.60
N PRO A 250 6.75 -7.86 17.68
CA PRO A 250 8.17 -8.14 17.92
C PRO A 250 8.51 -9.64 17.97
N SER A 251 7.53 -10.50 18.27
CA SER A 251 7.70 -11.96 18.31
C SER A 251 7.47 -12.64 16.95
N TYR A 252 7.15 -11.87 15.89
CA TYR A 252 6.87 -12.44 14.57
C TYR A 252 8.08 -13.18 14.00
N ASP A 253 7.91 -14.48 13.76
CA ASP A 253 8.94 -15.33 13.15
C ASP A 253 9.03 -15.10 11.63
N ARG A 254 10.03 -14.33 11.22
CA ARG A 254 10.29 -14.01 9.80
C ARG A 254 10.89 -15.17 9.02
N SER A 255 11.36 -16.23 9.68
CA SER A 255 11.87 -17.44 9.01
C SER A 255 10.75 -18.32 8.46
N ARG A 256 9.56 -18.23 9.05
CA ARG A 256 8.38 -18.97 8.61
C ARG A 256 7.80 -18.37 7.34
N ARG A 257 7.73 -19.18 6.28
CA ARG A 257 7.05 -18.77 5.04
C ARG A 257 5.54 -18.92 5.18
N VAL A 258 4.84 -17.86 4.76
CA VAL A 258 3.37 -17.80 4.72
C VAL A 258 2.98 -17.42 3.30
N GLN A 259 2.29 -18.31 2.60
CA GLN A 259 1.87 -18.12 1.22
C GLN A 259 0.36 -18.35 1.16
N ILE A 260 -0.40 -17.26 1.07
CA ILE A 260 -1.87 -17.27 1.06
C ILE A 260 -2.36 -16.54 -0.20
N TYR A 261 -3.14 -17.22 -1.00
CA TYR A 261 -3.85 -16.67 -2.14
C TYR A 261 -5.33 -16.97 -2.04
N GLU A 262 -6.15 -15.92 -1.92
CA GLU A 262 -7.61 -16.01 -1.88
C GLU A 262 -8.20 -15.24 -3.07
N CYS A 263 -8.99 -15.91 -3.88
CA CYS A 263 -9.62 -15.32 -5.05
C CYS A 263 -11.07 -15.82 -5.15
N ASP A 264 -11.98 -15.07 -4.55
CA ASP A 264 -13.42 -15.32 -4.61
C ASP A 264 -13.98 -14.58 -5.83
N HIS A 265 -13.87 -15.19 -7.02
CA HIS A 265 -14.43 -14.60 -8.24
C HIS A 265 -15.77 -15.24 -8.58
N SER A 266 -16.63 -14.48 -9.29
CA SER A 266 -17.91 -14.95 -9.75
C SER A 266 -17.75 -16.08 -10.78
N ALA A 267 -18.62 -17.09 -10.74
CA ALA A 267 -18.58 -18.21 -11.70
C ALA A 267 -18.64 -17.75 -13.17
N ASP A 268 -19.38 -16.66 -13.41
CA ASP A 268 -19.58 -16.07 -14.73
C ASP A 268 -18.67 -14.86 -14.99
N TYR A 269 -17.53 -14.78 -14.31
CA TYR A 269 -16.60 -13.66 -14.44
C TYR A 269 -16.06 -13.56 -15.88
N ASP A 270 -16.23 -12.37 -16.48
CA ASP A 270 -15.72 -12.02 -17.80
C ASP A 270 -14.92 -10.72 -17.71
N PHE A 271 -13.58 -10.85 -17.74
CA PHE A 271 -12.67 -9.70 -17.66
C PHE A 271 -12.89 -8.68 -18.80
N ALA A 272 -13.36 -9.09 -19.96
CA ALA A 272 -13.61 -8.18 -21.08
C ALA A 272 -14.72 -7.14 -20.79
N ARG A 273 -15.53 -7.39 -19.75
CA ARG A 273 -16.57 -6.45 -19.29
C ARG A 273 -16.05 -5.42 -18.29
N ASN A 274 -14.81 -5.56 -17.79
CA ASN A 274 -14.25 -4.61 -16.86
C ASN A 274 -14.02 -3.27 -17.56
N VAL A 275 -14.64 -2.23 -17.05
CA VAL A 275 -14.57 -0.87 -17.59
C VAL A 275 -14.10 0.10 -16.52
N ARG A 276 -13.52 1.21 -16.96
CA ARG A 276 -13.21 2.31 -16.09
C ARG A 276 -14.51 2.89 -15.51
N MET A 277 -14.59 2.92 -14.17
CA MET A 277 -15.69 3.56 -13.44
C MET A 277 -15.29 4.99 -13.09
N GLU A 278 -16.24 5.91 -13.20
CA GLU A 278 -16.04 7.32 -12.85
C GLU A 278 -16.65 7.66 -11.47
#